data_9b8836a9e504aba4c5dd64bbc8014d2a
#
_entry.id   9b8836a9e504aba4c5dd64bbc8014d2a
#
_cell.length_a   1.000
_cell.length_b   1.000
_cell.length_c   1.000
_cell.angle_alpha   90.00
_cell.angle_beta   90.00
_cell.angle_gamma   90.00
#
_symmetry.space_group_name_H-M   'P 1'
#
loop_
_entity.id
_entity.type
_entity.pdbx_description
1 polymer ?
#
loop_
_entity_poly.entity_id
_entity_poly.type
_entity_poly.pdbx_seq_one_letter_code
_entity_poly.pdbx_strand_id
1 'polypeptide(L)'
;MEQALPELLTRYDTFILDSSLTLISPSGGFYPGVETTLSRLIEQHKQVIVFINHPLPPEACFKESFWQPWIERGVRFFTSGGICLKLLAEQGYFSYFLFGGRLLPGMIFAPEITMAEGVYLDLPALPLAFLPAENLIRTPEFPQLGFAPDITPFAPLLREAAAQNKVLYCARPALSETMFVGQRKVISNKAIVDYYRSQGGTAVEVGKPAPVAYEYILRSLPHTGKILCVGAVPEIDVLGAENLKNSGWEVSSLLVGTSEKNAAELSGLSLRPDYTTAGFGLIS
;
A
#
# COMPACT_ATOMS: atom_id res chain seq x y z
N MET A 1 -19.67 -1.09 15.52
CA MET A 1 -19.84 -1.00 16.99
C MET A 1 -18.58 -0.37 17.58
N GLU A 2 -18.76 0.62 18.45
CA GLU A 2 -17.65 1.11 19.27
C GLU A 2 -17.34 0.05 20.31
N GLN A 3 -16.15 -0.51 20.28
CA GLN A 3 -15.70 -1.52 21.23
C GLN A 3 -14.40 -1.04 21.88
N ALA A 4 -14.24 -1.32 23.17
CA ALA A 4 -13.04 -0.90 23.88
C ALA A 4 -11.78 -1.55 23.28
N LEU A 5 -10.79 -0.75 22.91
CA LEU A 5 -9.53 -1.22 22.32
C LEU A 5 -8.88 -2.36 23.13
N PRO A 6 -8.84 -2.33 24.49
CA PRO A 6 -8.26 -3.41 25.29
C PRO A 6 -8.87 -4.79 25.02
N GLU A 7 -10.16 -4.87 24.75
CA GLU A 7 -10.84 -6.15 24.46
C GLU A 7 -10.42 -6.68 23.08
N LEU A 8 -10.31 -5.80 22.09
CA LEU A 8 -9.82 -6.19 20.76
C LEU A 8 -8.39 -6.73 20.80
N LEU A 9 -7.51 -6.13 21.61
CA LEU A 9 -6.12 -6.58 21.74
C LEU A 9 -6.02 -8.01 22.27
N THR A 10 -6.95 -8.46 23.09
CA THR A 10 -6.96 -9.85 23.60
C THR A 10 -7.60 -10.85 22.64
N ARG A 11 -8.58 -10.40 21.84
CA ARG A 11 -9.42 -11.24 20.98
C ARG A 11 -8.73 -11.72 19.72
N TYR A 12 -7.80 -10.93 19.17
CA TYR A 12 -7.12 -11.18 17.90
C TYR A 12 -5.67 -11.63 18.12
N ASP A 13 -5.14 -12.39 17.17
CA ASP A 13 -3.79 -12.97 17.23
C ASP A 13 -2.83 -12.24 16.30
N THR A 14 -3.34 -11.73 15.18
CA THR A 14 -2.60 -11.03 14.16
C THR A 14 -3.20 -9.63 13.92
N PHE A 15 -2.34 -8.62 13.93
CA PHE A 15 -2.68 -7.22 13.72
C PHE A 15 -1.97 -6.71 12.47
N ILE A 16 -2.73 -6.33 11.45
CA ILE A 16 -2.20 -5.66 10.25
C ILE A 16 -2.58 -4.18 10.36
N LEU A 17 -1.58 -3.35 10.60
CA LEU A 17 -1.73 -1.95 10.95
C LEU A 17 -1.30 -1.07 9.78
N ASP A 18 -2.14 -0.11 9.37
CA ASP A 18 -1.66 1.01 8.57
C ASP A 18 -0.82 1.95 9.43
N SER A 19 0.11 2.69 8.81
CA SER A 19 0.93 3.61 9.59
C SER A 19 0.37 5.03 9.59
N SER A 20 0.04 5.56 8.42
CA SER A 20 -0.37 6.96 8.26
C SER A 20 -1.75 7.21 8.86
N LEU A 21 -1.89 8.26 9.65
CA LEU A 21 -3.14 8.61 10.34
C LEU A 21 -3.68 7.55 11.32
N THR A 22 -3.02 6.40 11.41
CA THR A 22 -3.38 5.28 12.30
C THR A 22 -2.41 5.21 13.48
N LEU A 23 -1.12 5.07 13.19
CA LEU A 23 -0.05 5.02 14.18
C LEU A 23 0.71 6.34 14.25
N ILE A 24 0.90 6.98 13.09
CA ILE A 24 1.72 8.18 12.89
C ILE A 24 0.83 9.38 12.61
N SER A 25 1.04 10.43 13.37
CA SER A 25 0.37 11.71 13.18
C SER A 25 0.95 12.48 11.98
N PRO A 26 0.23 13.45 11.43
CA PRO A 26 0.76 14.34 10.38
C PRO A 26 2.02 15.10 10.77
N SER A 27 2.30 15.27 12.07
CA SER A 27 3.52 15.90 12.59
C SER A 27 4.74 14.97 12.62
N GLY A 28 4.59 13.69 12.26
CA GLY A 28 5.68 12.73 12.11
C GLY A 28 6.03 11.89 13.32
N GLY A 29 5.24 11.95 14.40
CA GLY A 29 5.41 11.10 15.59
C GLY A 29 4.25 10.13 15.78
N PHE A 30 4.39 9.19 16.69
CA PHE A 30 3.27 8.34 17.09
C PHE A 30 2.14 9.15 17.71
N TYR A 31 0.91 8.74 17.46
CA TYR A 31 -0.22 9.22 18.24
C TYR A 31 -0.08 8.80 19.72
N PRO A 32 -0.65 9.58 20.65
CA PRO A 32 -0.60 9.25 22.08
C PRO A 32 -1.07 7.82 22.35
N GLY A 33 -0.31 7.07 23.15
CA GLY A 33 -0.61 5.73 23.58
C GLY A 33 -0.34 4.60 22.56
N VAL A 34 0.03 4.92 21.31
CA VAL A 34 0.37 3.90 20.30
C VAL A 34 1.54 3.02 20.73
N GLU A 35 2.60 3.63 21.27
CA GLU A 35 3.77 2.88 21.75
C GLU A 35 3.41 1.90 22.87
N THR A 36 2.51 2.32 23.77
CA THR A 36 1.98 1.45 24.84
C THR A 36 1.20 0.28 24.24
N THR A 37 0.38 0.55 23.21
CA THR A 37 -0.38 -0.50 22.51
C THR A 37 0.53 -1.50 21.82
N LEU A 38 1.52 -1.02 21.05
CA LEU A 38 2.48 -1.88 20.35
C LEU A 38 3.28 -2.74 21.35
N SER A 39 3.73 -2.14 22.46
CA SER A 39 4.44 -2.87 23.53
C SER A 39 3.58 -3.99 24.10
N ARG A 40 2.32 -3.69 24.41
CA ARG A 40 1.39 -4.69 24.95
C ARG A 40 1.11 -5.83 23.99
N LEU A 41 0.96 -5.54 22.69
CA LEU A 41 0.78 -6.59 21.67
C LEU A 41 2.00 -7.53 21.60
N ILE A 42 3.21 -6.96 21.63
CA ILE A 42 4.46 -7.75 21.63
C ILE A 42 4.57 -8.60 22.89
N GLU A 43 4.30 -8.04 24.06
CA GLU A 43 4.32 -8.75 25.35
C GLU A 43 3.30 -9.89 25.41
N GLN A 44 2.18 -9.75 24.70
CA GLN A 44 1.16 -10.78 24.53
C GLN A 44 1.47 -11.77 23.38
N HIS A 45 2.67 -11.71 22.80
CA HIS A 45 3.11 -12.57 21.69
C HIS A 45 2.21 -12.52 20.45
N LYS A 46 1.55 -11.37 20.22
CA LYS A 46 0.74 -11.16 19.01
C LYS A 46 1.63 -10.95 17.79
N GLN A 47 1.14 -11.37 16.61
CA GLN A 47 1.77 -11.02 15.34
C GLN A 47 1.43 -9.56 15.00
N VAL A 48 2.44 -8.70 15.01
CA VAL A 48 2.26 -7.26 14.72
C VAL A 48 2.93 -6.94 13.39
N ILE A 49 2.12 -6.53 12.44
CA ILE A 49 2.53 -6.19 11.07
C ILE A 49 2.16 -4.74 10.80
N VAL A 50 3.12 -3.94 10.34
CA VAL A 50 2.87 -2.63 9.75
C VAL A 50 2.93 -2.79 8.23
N PHE A 51 1.82 -2.49 7.55
CA PHE A 51 1.71 -2.59 6.10
C PHE A 51 1.30 -1.26 5.48
N ILE A 52 2.15 -0.73 4.60
CA ILE A 52 1.95 0.56 3.94
C ILE A 52 1.99 0.44 2.42
N ASN A 53 1.17 1.24 1.74
CA ASN A 53 1.25 1.44 0.29
C ASN A 53 2.43 2.35 -0.05
N HIS A 54 3.62 1.77 -0.15
CA HIS A 54 4.85 2.49 -0.46
C HIS A 54 5.65 1.73 -1.52
N PRO A 55 6.17 2.39 -2.57
CA PRO A 55 6.83 1.73 -3.70
C PRO A 55 8.20 1.14 -3.38
N LEU A 56 8.90 1.67 -2.38
CA LEU A 56 10.21 1.15 -1.98
C LEU A 56 10.08 -0.04 -1.04
N PRO A 57 11.05 -0.96 -1.03
CA PRO A 57 11.06 -2.05 -0.08
C PRO A 57 11.29 -1.54 1.36
N PRO A 58 10.89 -2.32 2.39
CA PRO A 58 10.97 -1.89 3.79
C PRO A 58 12.35 -1.40 4.22
N GLU A 59 13.41 -2.06 3.76
CA GLU A 59 14.79 -1.75 4.08
C GLU A 59 15.22 -0.35 3.60
N ALA A 60 14.62 0.14 2.51
CA ALA A 60 14.87 1.47 1.99
C ALA A 60 14.02 2.55 2.70
N CYS A 61 12.87 2.15 3.27
CA CYS A 61 11.95 3.08 3.94
C CYS A 61 12.27 3.29 5.41
N PHE A 62 12.77 2.24 6.10
CA PHE A 62 12.81 2.19 7.56
C PHE A 62 14.23 2.06 8.14
N LYS A 63 15.28 2.10 7.31
CA LYS A 63 16.65 1.80 7.68
C LYS A 63 17.24 2.68 8.80
N GLU A 64 16.80 3.95 8.90
CA GLU A 64 17.29 4.92 9.89
C GLU A 64 16.14 5.58 10.65
N SER A 65 14.99 4.90 10.74
CA SER A 65 13.79 5.50 11.27
C SER A 65 13.57 5.17 12.76
N PHE A 66 12.69 5.92 13.39
CA PHE A 66 12.16 5.64 14.74
C PHE A 66 11.45 4.26 14.82
N TRP A 67 11.29 3.55 13.69
CA TRP A 67 10.77 2.19 13.64
C TRP A 67 11.77 1.11 14.03
N GLN A 68 13.09 1.41 13.97
CA GLN A 68 14.13 0.42 14.25
C GLN A 68 13.95 -0.31 15.60
N PRO A 69 13.64 0.38 16.72
CA PRO A 69 13.40 -0.29 17.99
C PRO A 69 12.22 -1.27 17.96
N TRP A 70 11.21 -1.02 17.11
CA TRP A 70 10.05 -1.89 16.97
C TRP A 70 10.35 -3.12 16.11
N ILE A 71 11.17 -2.95 15.07
CA ILE A 71 11.69 -4.06 14.25
C ILE A 71 12.46 -5.04 15.13
N GLU A 72 13.35 -4.53 15.96
CA GLU A 72 14.16 -5.34 16.90
C GLU A 72 13.31 -6.08 17.95
N ARG A 73 12.15 -5.55 18.29
CA ARG A 73 11.18 -6.17 19.19
C ARG A 73 10.21 -7.13 18.49
N GLY A 74 10.34 -7.34 17.16
CA GLY A 74 9.58 -8.32 16.41
C GLY A 74 8.39 -7.79 15.62
N VAL A 75 8.18 -6.46 15.54
CA VAL A 75 7.22 -5.88 14.59
C VAL A 75 7.73 -6.09 13.18
N ARG A 76 6.88 -6.64 12.31
CA ARG A 76 7.22 -6.87 10.90
C ARG A 76 6.73 -5.73 10.03
N PHE A 77 7.55 -5.35 9.08
CA PHE A 77 7.23 -4.27 8.15
C PHE A 77 7.13 -4.79 6.73
N PHE A 78 6.02 -4.40 6.09
CA PHE A 78 5.79 -4.69 4.69
C PHE A 78 5.41 -3.41 3.95
N THR A 79 5.92 -3.30 2.73
CA THR A 79 5.51 -2.28 1.78
C THR A 79 4.95 -2.96 0.55
N SER A 80 4.01 -2.32 -0.12
CA SER A 80 3.47 -2.84 -1.37
C SER A 80 4.55 -3.02 -2.44
N GLY A 81 5.53 -2.11 -2.51
CA GLY A 81 6.67 -2.23 -3.42
C GLY A 81 7.59 -3.40 -3.07
N GLY A 82 7.88 -3.61 -1.79
CA GLY A 82 8.67 -4.76 -1.35
C GLY A 82 8.00 -6.09 -1.67
N ILE A 83 6.67 -6.18 -1.49
CA ILE A 83 5.90 -7.37 -1.88
C ILE A 83 5.89 -7.53 -3.40
N CYS A 84 5.70 -6.44 -4.14
CA CYS A 84 5.75 -6.44 -5.60
C CYS A 84 7.06 -7.02 -6.13
N LEU A 85 8.21 -6.58 -5.58
CA LEU A 85 9.53 -7.10 -5.95
C LEU A 85 9.66 -8.61 -5.68
N LYS A 86 9.12 -9.07 -4.56
CA LYS A 86 9.17 -10.50 -4.21
C LYS A 86 8.29 -11.34 -5.13
N LEU A 87 7.07 -10.87 -5.44
CA LEU A 87 6.19 -11.53 -6.40
C LEU A 87 6.81 -11.61 -7.79
N LEU A 88 7.50 -10.56 -8.22
CA LEU A 88 8.23 -10.55 -9.48
C LEU A 88 9.39 -11.56 -9.49
N ALA A 89 10.16 -11.61 -8.42
CA ALA A 89 11.25 -12.57 -8.27
C ALA A 89 10.73 -14.03 -8.25
N GLU A 90 9.58 -14.29 -7.63
CA GLU A 90 8.93 -15.60 -7.63
C GLU A 90 8.46 -16.05 -9.04
N GLN A 91 8.16 -15.09 -9.92
CA GLN A 91 7.89 -15.36 -11.35
C GLN A 91 9.18 -15.54 -12.17
N GLY A 92 10.35 -15.38 -11.58
CA GLY A 92 11.64 -15.42 -12.28
C GLY A 92 11.92 -14.15 -13.09
N TYR A 93 11.24 -13.04 -12.80
CA TYR A 93 11.44 -11.77 -13.49
C TYR A 93 12.54 -10.97 -12.78
N PHE A 94 13.57 -10.60 -13.53
CA PHE A 94 14.73 -9.84 -13.02
C PHE A 94 14.90 -8.49 -13.70
N SER A 95 14.21 -8.25 -14.83
CA SER A 95 14.29 -7.00 -15.57
C SER A 95 12.91 -6.38 -15.78
N TYR A 96 12.80 -5.07 -15.59
CA TYR A 96 11.51 -4.36 -15.63
C TYR A 96 11.60 -3.11 -16.45
N PHE A 97 10.52 -2.81 -17.18
CA PHE A 97 10.28 -1.47 -17.68
C PHE A 97 9.54 -0.67 -16.59
N LEU A 98 10.08 0.47 -16.21
CA LEU A 98 9.51 1.29 -15.14
C LEU A 98 8.61 2.38 -15.72
N PHE A 99 7.32 2.30 -15.39
CA PHE A 99 6.43 3.43 -15.45
C PHE A 99 6.39 4.12 -14.09
N GLY A 100 7.04 5.28 -13.98
CA GLY A 100 7.03 6.02 -12.74
C GLY A 100 8.38 6.51 -12.28
N GLY A 101 8.48 6.91 -11.03
CA GLY A 101 9.44 7.88 -10.64
C GLY A 101 10.68 7.38 -9.90
N ARG A 102 10.87 6.10 -9.59
CA ARG A 102 12.00 5.71 -8.73
C ARG A 102 12.66 4.42 -9.16
N LEU A 103 14.00 4.48 -9.29
CA LEU A 103 14.83 3.29 -9.33
C LEU A 103 14.73 2.56 -7.99
N LEU A 104 14.36 1.29 -8.03
CA LEU A 104 14.34 0.46 -6.85
C LEU A 104 15.69 -0.24 -6.68
N PRO A 105 16.24 -0.28 -5.47
CA PRO A 105 17.50 -1.00 -5.22
C PRO A 105 17.39 -2.46 -5.64
N GLY A 106 18.39 -2.96 -6.39
CA GLY A 106 18.45 -4.35 -6.82
C GLY A 106 17.61 -4.70 -8.05
N MET A 107 16.90 -3.73 -8.65
CA MET A 107 16.21 -3.95 -9.92
C MET A 107 17.09 -3.64 -11.13
N ILE A 108 16.99 -4.46 -12.15
CA ILE A 108 17.60 -4.22 -13.46
C ILE A 108 16.58 -3.54 -14.35
N PHE A 109 16.93 -2.37 -14.86
CA PHE A 109 16.10 -1.62 -15.78
C PHE A 109 16.28 -2.10 -17.19
N ALA A 110 15.16 -2.37 -17.84
CA ALA A 110 15.12 -2.48 -19.28
C ALA A 110 14.90 -1.06 -19.88
N PRO A 111 15.81 -0.57 -20.73
CA PRO A 111 15.66 0.74 -21.36
C PRO A 111 14.47 0.79 -22.32
N GLU A 112 14.08 -0.36 -22.85
CA GLU A 112 12.96 -0.53 -23.75
C GLU A 112 12.01 -1.59 -23.20
N ILE A 113 10.70 -1.43 -23.48
CA ILE A 113 9.67 -2.36 -23.02
C ILE A 113 9.85 -3.75 -23.62
N THR A 114 10.40 -3.84 -24.84
CA THR A 114 10.73 -5.10 -25.54
C THR A 114 11.76 -5.93 -24.79
N MET A 115 12.67 -5.29 -24.08
CA MET A 115 13.73 -5.94 -23.32
C MET A 115 13.34 -6.31 -21.90
N ALA A 116 12.18 -5.82 -21.42
CA ALA A 116 11.70 -6.09 -20.09
C ALA A 116 10.98 -7.43 -19.98
N GLU A 117 11.13 -8.10 -18.86
CA GLU A 117 10.31 -9.29 -18.52
C GLU A 117 8.94 -8.88 -18.02
N GLY A 118 8.85 -7.75 -17.28
CA GLY A 118 7.61 -7.21 -16.76
C GLY A 118 7.59 -5.68 -16.74
N VAL A 119 6.47 -5.12 -16.34
CA VAL A 119 6.27 -3.68 -16.18
C VAL A 119 6.01 -3.37 -14.71
N TYR A 120 6.76 -2.44 -14.14
CA TYR A 120 6.56 -1.95 -12.80
C TYR A 120 5.94 -0.54 -12.85
N LEU A 121 4.79 -0.38 -12.21
CA LEU A 121 4.04 0.88 -12.19
C LEU A 121 4.09 1.53 -10.80
N ASP A 122 4.65 2.72 -10.74
CA ASP A 122 4.63 3.60 -9.57
C ASP A 122 4.63 5.07 -9.99
N LEU A 123 3.51 5.58 -10.45
CA LEU A 123 3.38 7.02 -10.66
C LEU A 123 3.40 7.74 -9.30
N PRO A 124 4.26 8.76 -9.13
CA PRO A 124 4.35 9.45 -7.86
C PRO A 124 3.04 10.19 -7.52
N ALA A 125 2.61 10.06 -6.27
CA ALA A 125 1.46 10.79 -5.74
C ALA A 125 1.82 12.23 -5.31
N LEU A 126 3.12 12.57 -5.26
CA LEU A 126 3.61 13.87 -4.80
C LEU A 126 4.23 14.66 -5.95
N PRO A 127 4.19 16.00 -5.90
CA PRO A 127 4.85 16.86 -6.88
C PRO A 127 6.32 16.49 -7.04
N LEU A 128 6.81 16.49 -8.28
CA LEU A 128 8.23 16.25 -8.61
C LEU A 128 9.20 17.17 -7.86
N ALA A 129 8.74 18.35 -7.44
CA ALA A 129 9.52 19.31 -6.64
C ALA A 129 10.00 18.76 -5.29
N PHE A 130 9.36 17.71 -4.78
CA PHE A 130 9.74 17.06 -3.51
C PHE A 130 10.57 15.79 -3.72
N LEU A 131 10.86 15.41 -4.97
CA LEU A 131 11.70 14.25 -5.28
C LEU A 131 13.06 14.76 -5.78
N PRO A 132 14.19 14.29 -5.18
CA PRO A 132 15.51 14.57 -5.71
C PRO A 132 15.58 14.20 -7.20
N ALA A 133 16.15 15.08 -8.02
CA ALA A 133 16.20 14.91 -9.48
C ALA A 133 16.89 13.60 -9.91
N GLU A 134 17.83 13.12 -9.10
CA GLU A 134 18.54 11.86 -9.28
C GLU A 134 17.66 10.60 -9.12
N ASN A 135 16.49 10.74 -8.48
CA ASN A 135 15.56 9.63 -8.25
C ASN A 135 14.45 9.55 -9.32
N LEU A 136 14.51 10.41 -10.32
CA LEU A 136 13.56 10.45 -11.42
C LEU A 136 14.16 9.78 -12.63
N ILE A 137 13.60 8.65 -13.05
CA ILE A 137 13.89 8.14 -14.38
C ILE A 137 13.17 9.04 -15.37
N ARG A 138 13.94 9.86 -16.02
CA ARG A 138 13.54 10.58 -17.22
C ARG A 138 13.88 9.66 -18.39
N THR A 139 12.87 9.05 -19.00
CA THR A 139 13.12 8.57 -20.36
C THR A 139 13.19 9.78 -21.28
N PRO A 140 14.04 9.77 -22.33
CA PRO A 140 14.11 10.86 -23.30
C PRO A 140 12.74 11.24 -23.89
N GLU A 141 11.84 10.26 -23.98
CA GLU A 141 10.51 10.40 -24.55
C GLU A 141 9.46 10.94 -23.56
N PHE A 142 9.70 10.80 -22.24
CA PHE A 142 8.76 11.20 -21.20
C PHE A 142 9.44 11.94 -20.04
N PRO A 143 9.88 13.18 -20.27
CA PRO A 143 10.60 13.94 -19.24
C PRO A 143 9.75 14.31 -18.00
N GLN A 144 8.45 14.03 -18.02
CA GLN A 144 7.49 14.39 -16.96
C GLN A 144 6.52 13.25 -16.62
N LEU A 145 6.97 12.02 -16.58
CA LEU A 145 6.17 10.81 -16.44
C LEU A 145 5.17 10.77 -15.27
N GLY A 146 5.25 11.64 -14.29
CA GLY A 146 4.37 11.60 -13.13
C GLY A 146 3.10 12.47 -13.20
N PHE A 147 2.91 13.29 -14.23
CA PHE A 147 1.90 14.35 -14.19
C PHE A 147 1.17 14.57 -15.53
N ALA A 148 0.94 13.49 -16.27
CA ALA A 148 0.15 13.60 -17.48
C ALA A 148 -1.33 13.90 -17.15
N PRO A 149 -2.00 14.78 -17.89
CA PRO A 149 -3.42 15.07 -17.69
C PRO A 149 -4.33 13.93 -18.13
N ASP A 150 -3.85 13.07 -19.02
CA ASP A 150 -4.57 11.92 -19.57
C ASP A 150 -3.64 10.77 -19.94
N ILE A 151 -4.20 9.67 -20.47
CA ILE A 151 -3.49 8.45 -20.81
C ILE A 151 -2.63 8.55 -22.09
N THR A 152 -2.81 9.59 -22.89
CA THR A 152 -2.23 9.70 -24.23
C THR A 152 -0.73 9.46 -24.29
N PRO A 153 0.10 10.05 -23.38
CA PRO A 153 1.54 9.83 -23.40
C PRO A 153 1.95 8.36 -23.14
N PHE A 154 1.13 7.61 -22.43
CA PHE A 154 1.45 6.24 -22.02
C PHE A 154 0.86 5.18 -22.95
N ALA A 155 -0.19 5.54 -23.69
CA ALA A 155 -0.98 4.61 -24.49
C ALA A 155 -0.16 3.78 -25.51
N PRO A 156 0.81 4.33 -26.25
CA PRO A 156 1.62 3.54 -27.19
C PRO A 156 2.40 2.42 -26.48
N LEU A 157 3.11 2.76 -25.40
CA LEU A 157 3.93 1.79 -24.64
C LEU A 157 3.06 0.74 -23.94
N LEU A 158 1.91 1.13 -23.41
CA LEU A 158 0.98 0.20 -22.77
C LEU A 158 0.41 -0.80 -23.78
N ARG A 159 0.07 -0.35 -25.00
CA ARG A 159 -0.36 -1.26 -26.09
C ARG A 159 0.76 -2.21 -26.49
N GLU A 160 1.98 -1.72 -26.61
CA GLU A 160 3.14 -2.55 -26.94
C GLU A 160 3.38 -3.61 -25.85
N ALA A 161 3.36 -3.22 -24.57
CA ALA A 161 3.49 -4.15 -23.46
C ALA A 161 2.39 -5.22 -23.47
N ALA A 162 1.14 -4.83 -23.72
CA ALA A 162 0.01 -5.75 -23.80
C ALA A 162 0.16 -6.72 -24.96
N ALA A 163 0.57 -6.24 -26.14
CA ALA A 163 0.81 -7.07 -27.32
C ALA A 163 1.92 -8.13 -27.10
N GLN A 164 2.88 -7.83 -26.21
CA GLN A 164 3.95 -8.75 -25.82
C GLN A 164 3.59 -9.58 -24.57
N ASN A 165 2.34 -9.55 -24.09
CA ASN A 165 1.88 -10.25 -22.89
C ASN A 165 2.71 -9.95 -21.63
N LYS A 166 3.27 -8.75 -21.51
CA LYS A 166 3.97 -8.34 -20.30
C LYS A 166 2.99 -8.23 -19.15
N VAL A 167 3.38 -8.61 -17.94
CA VAL A 167 2.54 -8.39 -16.76
C VAL A 167 2.90 -7.04 -16.15
N LEU A 168 1.89 -6.21 -15.91
CA LEU A 168 2.04 -4.93 -15.23
C LEU A 168 1.78 -5.11 -13.74
N TYR A 169 2.77 -4.77 -12.91
CA TYR A 169 2.67 -4.79 -11.46
C TYR A 169 2.53 -3.37 -10.91
N CYS A 170 1.40 -3.07 -10.29
CA CYS A 170 1.12 -1.78 -9.69
C CYS A 170 1.37 -1.83 -8.18
N ALA A 171 2.44 -1.18 -7.73
CA ALA A 171 2.82 -1.16 -6.32
C ALA A 171 1.96 -0.21 -5.46
N ARG A 172 1.27 0.74 -6.07
CA ARG A 172 0.36 1.68 -5.37
C ARG A 172 -0.96 1.80 -6.12
N PRO A 173 -1.89 0.88 -5.92
CA PRO A 173 -3.24 1.01 -6.42
C PRO A 173 -3.85 2.34 -6.01
N ALA A 174 -4.61 2.95 -6.90
CA ALA A 174 -5.35 4.19 -6.65
C ALA A 174 -6.86 3.92 -6.76
N LEU A 175 -7.65 4.65 -6.00
CA LEU A 175 -9.11 4.48 -5.97
C LEU A 175 -9.81 5.21 -7.11
N SER A 176 -9.19 6.26 -7.63
CA SER A 176 -9.72 7.10 -8.70
C SER A 176 -8.76 7.13 -9.88
N GLU A 177 -9.30 7.23 -11.10
CA GLU A 177 -8.50 7.39 -12.33
C GLU A 177 -7.68 8.68 -12.36
N THR A 178 -8.09 9.68 -11.59
CA THR A 178 -7.42 10.97 -11.53
C THR A 178 -7.16 11.40 -10.10
N MET A 179 -6.14 12.22 -9.94
CA MET A 179 -5.77 12.83 -8.67
C MET A 179 -5.42 14.30 -8.89
N PHE A 180 -5.39 15.09 -7.82
CA PHE A 180 -4.90 16.46 -7.87
C PHE A 180 -3.48 16.53 -7.30
N VAL A 181 -2.60 17.20 -8.04
CA VAL A 181 -1.26 17.56 -7.59
C VAL A 181 -1.17 19.08 -7.61
N GLY A 182 -1.31 19.68 -6.44
CA GLY A 182 -1.62 21.11 -6.32
C GLY A 182 -2.97 21.42 -6.97
N GLN A 183 -2.98 22.31 -7.95
CA GLN A 183 -4.20 22.67 -8.71
C GLN A 183 -4.35 21.88 -10.02
N ARG A 184 -3.42 21.01 -10.35
CA ARG A 184 -3.43 20.23 -11.60
C ARG A 184 -4.11 18.89 -11.40
N LYS A 185 -5.10 18.60 -12.25
CA LYS A 185 -5.68 17.27 -12.37
C LYS A 185 -4.78 16.41 -13.25
N VAL A 186 -4.37 15.27 -12.75
CA VAL A 186 -3.47 14.32 -13.43
C VAL A 186 -4.03 12.90 -13.31
N ILE A 187 -3.60 12.00 -14.19
CA ILE A 187 -3.98 10.59 -14.08
C ILE A 187 -3.28 9.92 -12.90
N SER A 188 -3.93 8.90 -12.37
CA SER A 188 -3.39 8.04 -11.32
C SER A 188 -2.94 6.70 -11.88
N ASN A 189 -2.38 5.86 -11.01
CA ASN A 189 -2.08 4.47 -11.34
C ASN A 189 -3.31 3.69 -11.79
N LYS A 190 -4.51 4.00 -11.28
CA LYS A 190 -5.75 3.34 -11.71
C LYS A 190 -6.02 3.56 -13.19
N ALA A 191 -5.88 4.77 -13.71
CA ALA A 191 -6.08 5.04 -15.13
C ALA A 191 -5.15 4.21 -16.02
N ILE A 192 -3.88 4.04 -15.60
CA ILE A 192 -2.90 3.21 -16.31
C ILE A 192 -3.32 1.73 -16.27
N VAL A 193 -3.66 1.22 -15.09
CA VAL A 193 -4.09 -0.17 -14.90
C VAL A 193 -5.34 -0.48 -15.72
N ASP A 194 -6.35 0.37 -15.65
CA ASP A 194 -7.62 0.18 -16.35
C ASP A 194 -7.42 0.24 -17.87
N TYR A 195 -6.64 1.21 -18.35
CA TYR A 195 -6.29 1.27 -19.77
C TYR A 195 -5.52 0.03 -20.22
N TYR A 196 -4.52 -0.42 -19.45
CA TYR A 196 -3.74 -1.61 -19.76
C TYR A 196 -4.62 -2.86 -19.90
N ARG A 197 -5.54 -3.04 -18.94
CA ARG A 197 -6.54 -4.12 -18.98
C ARG A 197 -7.47 -4.01 -20.20
N SER A 198 -7.86 -2.80 -20.58
CA SER A 198 -8.70 -2.57 -21.78
C SER A 198 -7.99 -2.94 -23.08
N GLN A 199 -6.66 -2.95 -23.09
CA GLN A 199 -5.84 -3.40 -24.22
C GLN A 199 -5.54 -4.92 -24.18
N GLY A 200 -6.19 -5.69 -23.29
CA GLY A 200 -5.96 -7.12 -23.11
C GLY A 200 -4.75 -7.46 -22.25
N GLY A 201 -4.09 -6.49 -21.64
CA GLY A 201 -2.95 -6.71 -20.77
C GLY A 201 -3.34 -7.23 -19.37
N THR A 202 -2.46 -8.01 -18.76
CA THR A 202 -2.60 -8.49 -17.37
C THR A 202 -1.97 -7.51 -16.39
N ALA A 203 -2.76 -7.00 -15.45
CA ALA A 203 -2.27 -6.12 -14.40
C ALA A 203 -2.55 -6.69 -13.01
N VAL A 204 -1.52 -6.69 -12.15
CA VAL A 204 -1.56 -7.11 -10.75
C VAL A 204 -1.40 -5.90 -9.85
N GLU A 205 -2.41 -5.61 -9.06
CA GLU A 205 -2.38 -4.55 -8.06
C GLU A 205 -1.90 -5.15 -6.73
N VAL A 206 -0.78 -4.63 -6.20
CA VAL A 206 -0.08 -5.24 -5.05
C VAL A 206 -0.25 -4.43 -3.75
N GLY A 207 -0.87 -3.27 -3.78
CA GLY A 207 -1.13 -2.46 -2.59
C GLY A 207 -2.56 -2.61 -2.05
N LYS A 208 -2.80 -2.09 -0.84
CA LYS A 208 -4.16 -1.95 -0.30
C LYS A 208 -5.02 -1.13 -1.27
N PRO A 209 -6.28 -1.48 -1.50
CA PRO A 209 -7.08 -2.52 -0.84
C PRO A 209 -7.02 -3.91 -1.52
N ALA A 210 -6.11 -4.15 -2.48
CA ALA A 210 -6.03 -5.43 -3.20
C ALA A 210 -5.63 -6.58 -2.26
N PRO A 211 -6.27 -7.76 -2.35
CA PRO A 211 -6.03 -8.87 -1.42
C PRO A 211 -4.65 -9.51 -1.58
N VAL A 212 -4.05 -9.44 -2.77
CA VAL A 212 -2.76 -10.09 -3.10
C VAL A 212 -1.67 -9.80 -2.08
N ALA A 213 -1.53 -8.52 -1.66
CA ALA A 213 -0.50 -8.14 -0.71
C ALA A 213 -0.77 -8.69 0.70
N TYR A 214 -2.02 -8.64 1.14
CA TYR A 214 -2.41 -9.22 2.44
C TYR A 214 -2.19 -10.73 2.45
N GLU A 215 -2.58 -11.43 1.40
CA GLU A 215 -2.36 -12.87 1.28
C GLU A 215 -0.87 -13.22 1.29
N TYR A 216 -0.04 -12.42 0.59
CA TYR A 216 1.41 -12.58 0.63
C TYR A 216 1.95 -12.45 2.07
N ILE A 217 1.53 -11.41 2.79
CA ILE A 217 1.90 -11.19 4.19
C ILE A 217 1.49 -12.40 5.03
N LEU A 218 0.23 -12.81 4.96
CA LEU A 218 -0.31 -13.88 5.79
C LEU A 218 0.36 -15.24 5.54
N ARG A 219 0.66 -15.57 4.27
CA ARG A 219 1.42 -16.77 3.91
C ARG A 219 2.85 -16.76 4.44
N SER A 220 3.44 -15.59 4.70
CA SER A 220 4.78 -15.46 5.28
C SER A 220 4.83 -15.66 6.80
N LEU A 221 3.67 -15.72 7.45
CA LEU A 221 3.57 -15.90 8.92
C LEU A 221 3.57 -17.37 9.30
N PRO A 222 4.15 -17.73 10.44
CA PRO A 222 4.13 -19.11 10.95
C PRO A 222 2.72 -19.58 11.34
N HIS A 223 1.88 -18.65 11.77
CA HIS A 223 0.46 -18.83 12.09
C HIS A 223 -0.24 -17.47 12.01
N THR A 224 -1.51 -17.46 11.75
CA THR A 224 -2.28 -16.22 11.59
C THR A 224 -3.31 -16.02 12.71
N GLY A 225 -4.01 -17.09 13.14
CA GLY A 225 -5.13 -16.97 14.06
C GLY A 225 -6.21 -16.02 13.55
N LYS A 226 -6.88 -15.30 14.46
CA LYS A 226 -7.84 -14.25 14.14
C LYS A 226 -7.13 -12.96 13.80
N ILE A 227 -7.50 -12.36 12.68
CA ILE A 227 -6.83 -11.19 12.10
C ILE A 227 -7.64 -9.94 12.34
N LEU A 228 -6.99 -8.85 12.78
CA LEU A 228 -7.54 -7.51 12.83
C LEU A 228 -6.75 -6.59 11.90
N CYS A 229 -7.41 -6.07 10.85
CA CYS A 229 -6.88 -5.00 10.01
C CYS A 229 -7.27 -3.66 10.62
N VAL A 230 -6.29 -2.79 10.84
CA VAL A 230 -6.47 -1.49 11.50
C VAL A 230 -5.99 -0.38 10.58
N GLY A 231 -6.83 0.61 10.33
CA GLY A 231 -6.49 1.75 9.50
C GLY A 231 -7.43 2.92 9.66
N ALA A 232 -7.12 4.02 8.98
CA ALA A 232 -7.86 5.28 9.09
C ALA A 232 -8.65 5.65 7.82
N VAL A 233 -8.47 4.92 6.72
CA VAL A 233 -9.08 5.22 5.42
C VAL A 233 -10.01 4.08 5.01
N PRO A 234 -11.35 4.29 5.06
CA PRO A 234 -12.33 3.23 4.78
C PRO A 234 -12.11 2.53 3.44
N GLU A 235 -11.92 3.28 2.37
CA GLU A 235 -11.78 2.77 1.00
C GLU A 235 -10.47 2.00 0.76
N ILE A 236 -9.52 2.10 1.68
CA ILE A 236 -8.22 1.43 1.60
C ILE A 236 -8.17 0.30 2.64
N ASP A 237 -8.43 0.62 3.90
CA ASP A 237 -8.16 -0.29 5.01
C ASP A 237 -9.36 -1.18 5.32
N VAL A 238 -10.58 -0.62 5.36
CA VAL A 238 -11.81 -1.41 5.57
C VAL A 238 -12.11 -2.25 4.34
N LEU A 239 -12.02 -1.66 3.14
CA LEU A 239 -12.20 -2.40 1.88
C LEU A 239 -11.13 -3.49 1.73
N GLY A 240 -9.89 -3.23 2.16
CA GLY A 240 -8.82 -4.23 2.15
C GLY A 240 -9.15 -5.43 3.03
N ALA A 241 -9.65 -5.20 4.24
CA ALA A 241 -10.13 -6.26 5.13
C ALA A 241 -11.32 -7.03 4.53
N GLU A 242 -12.28 -6.33 3.90
CA GLU A 242 -13.43 -6.96 3.25
C GLU A 242 -13.00 -7.84 2.06
N ASN A 243 -12.08 -7.35 1.23
CA ASN A 243 -11.54 -8.13 0.11
C ASN A 243 -10.81 -9.39 0.61
N LEU A 244 -10.08 -9.28 1.73
CA LEU A 244 -9.41 -10.40 2.35
C LEU A 244 -10.41 -11.42 2.94
N LYS A 245 -11.50 -10.93 3.55
CA LYS A 245 -12.63 -11.76 4.02
C LYS A 245 -13.27 -12.52 2.86
N ASN A 246 -13.48 -11.85 1.72
CA ASN A 246 -14.01 -12.47 0.50
C ASN A 246 -13.07 -13.52 -0.10
N SER A 247 -11.76 -13.44 0.20
CA SER A 247 -10.78 -14.47 -0.14
C SER A 247 -10.73 -15.65 0.84
N GLY A 248 -11.64 -15.69 1.82
CA GLY A 248 -11.81 -16.81 2.75
C GLY A 248 -11.04 -16.71 4.07
N TRP A 249 -10.44 -15.56 4.39
CA TRP A 249 -9.75 -15.36 5.66
C TRP A 249 -10.68 -14.91 6.79
N GLU A 250 -10.43 -15.39 8.01
CA GLU A 250 -11.13 -14.90 9.23
C GLU A 250 -10.52 -13.57 9.67
N VAL A 251 -11.06 -12.48 9.16
CA VAL A 251 -10.55 -11.12 9.37
C VAL A 251 -11.66 -10.18 9.81
N SER A 252 -11.32 -9.21 10.64
CA SER A 252 -12.17 -8.08 11.00
C SER A 252 -11.42 -6.76 10.74
N SER A 253 -12.18 -5.69 10.59
CA SER A 253 -11.68 -4.34 10.38
C SER A 253 -11.92 -3.44 11.60
N LEU A 254 -10.92 -2.62 11.94
CA LEU A 254 -11.02 -1.54 12.93
C LEU A 254 -10.68 -0.21 12.24
N LEU A 255 -11.65 0.68 12.17
CA LEU A 255 -11.45 2.03 11.67
C LEU A 255 -11.09 2.97 12.82
N VAL A 256 -9.97 3.68 12.67
CA VAL A 256 -9.40 4.61 13.65
C VAL A 256 -9.70 6.05 13.24
N GLY A 257 -9.82 6.94 14.23
CA GLY A 257 -10.03 8.38 14.00
C GLY A 257 -11.47 8.79 13.78
N THR A 258 -12.43 7.92 14.12
CA THR A 258 -13.85 8.24 14.05
C THR A 258 -14.27 9.13 15.22
N SER A 259 -14.38 10.44 14.96
CA SER A 259 -15.16 11.35 15.81
C SER A 259 -16.65 11.17 15.50
N GLU A 260 -17.55 11.61 16.41
CA GLU A 260 -18.99 11.58 16.17
C GLU A 260 -19.43 12.23 14.85
N LYS A 261 -18.66 13.20 14.32
CA LYS A 261 -18.87 13.80 13.00
C LYS A 261 -18.68 12.80 11.85
N ASN A 262 -17.72 11.90 11.97
CA ASN A 262 -17.44 10.90 10.93
C ASN A 262 -18.43 9.72 10.99
N ALA A 263 -19.11 9.49 12.11
CA ALA A 263 -20.14 8.47 12.19
C ALA A 263 -21.34 8.75 11.23
N ALA A 264 -21.65 10.02 11.00
CA ALA A 264 -22.67 10.42 10.02
C ALA A 264 -22.19 10.22 8.56
N GLU A 265 -20.91 10.47 8.27
CA GLU A 265 -20.29 10.20 6.97
C GLU A 265 -20.18 8.70 6.71
N LEU A 266 -19.82 7.91 7.72
CA LEU A 266 -19.79 6.44 7.64
C LEU A 266 -21.17 5.84 7.36
N SER A 267 -22.27 6.49 7.81
CA SER A 267 -23.64 6.03 7.52
C SER A 267 -24.00 6.12 6.03
N GLY A 268 -23.32 6.94 5.26
CA GLY A 268 -23.45 7.07 3.79
C GLY A 268 -22.53 6.16 2.98
N LEU A 269 -21.53 5.52 3.62
CA LEU A 269 -20.62 4.59 2.94
C LEU A 269 -21.28 3.21 2.83
N SER A 270 -21.12 2.59 1.66
CA SER A 270 -21.49 1.18 1.45
C SER A 270 -20.58 0.21 2.23
N LEU A 271 -19.42 0.68 2.69
CA LEU A 271 -18.43 -0.06 3.47
C LEU A 271 -18.61 0.24 4.96
N ARG A 272 -18.84 -0.82 5.75
CA ARG A 272 -18.97 -0.70 7.20
C ARG A 272 -17.83 -1.44 7.90
N PRO A 273 -17.03 -0.74 8.73
CA PRO A 273 -16.04 -1.42 9.57
C PRO A 273 -16.74 -2.29 10.62
N ASP A 274 -16.09 -3.40 10.99
CA ASP A 274 -16.59 -4.24 12.09
C ASP A 274 -16.53 -3.48 13.42
N TYR A 275 -15.47 -2.67 13.60
CA TYR A 275 -15.24 -1.86 14.79
C TYR A 275 -14.79 -0.45 14.45
N THR A 276 -15.02 0.48 15.38
CA THR A 276 -14.55 1.87 15.32
C THR A 276 -13.92 2.29 16.64
N THR A 277 -12.92 3.17 16.59
CA THR A 277 -12.29 3.77 17.76
C THR A 277 -11.76 5.17 17.44
N ALA A 278 -11.67 6.04 18.44
CA ALA A 278 -11.11 7.37 18.28
C ALA A 278 -9.59 7.34 18.00
N GLY A 279 -8.87 6.33 18.50
CA GLY A 279 -7.43 6.18 18.30
C GLY A 279 -6.95 4.76 18.57
N PHE A 280 -5.80 4.39 18.05
CA PHE A 280 -5.16 3.09 18.30
C PHE A 280 -4.20 3.14 19.50
N GLY A 281 -4.28 4.16 20.33
CA GLY A 281 -3.47 4.34 21.53
C GLY A 281 -4.21 3.95 22.80
N LEU A 282 -3.58 3.12 23.64
CA LEU A 282 -4.02 2.92 25.00
C LEU A 282 -3.59 4.15 25.83
N ILE A 283 -4.55 4.89 26.33
CA ILE A 283 -4.31 5.95 27.33
C ILE A 283 -4.38 5.26 28.69
N SER A 284 -3.29 5.37 29.46
CA SER A 284 -3.17 4.87 30.82
C SER A 284 -4.08 5.60 31.78
#